data_394f3368e0511749782e2e9e97f06cdf
#
_entry.id   394f3368e0511749782e2e9e97f06cdf
#
_cell.length_a   1.000
_cell.length_b   1.000
_cell.length_c   1.000
_cell.angle_alpha   90.00
_cell.angle_beta   90.00
_cell.angle_gamma   90.00
#
_symmetry.space_group_name_H-M   'P 1'
#
loop_
_entity.id
_entity.type
_entity.pdbx_description
1 polymer ?
#
loop_
_entity_poly.entity_id
_entity_poly.type
_entity_poly.pdbx_seq_one_letter_code
_entity_poly.pdbx_strand_id
1 'polypeptide(L)'
;MLKSPRRLLLIDDDPMQFKVVQEMLRRFQRERFELEWDGNYESALAKLTTGDFCACLLDYQLGTRDGLQLLRDATAAQCHTPVIVLTGWGTEDVDVAAMRAGASDYLNKDEITPRLLERALRYALKLGDTLASLRHLATRDEVTGLLNRRELERILAAERQRAGRFLRTFALLLIDLDQFKAINDTHGHPAGDRVLRHVAELLLGQTRAADSVARYGGDELAIIQIEGTPADALAAARRLCEVASATPCPQPAPGEPISFSLSIGVATYPLDGDSVEQLLAAADRALYAAKSKGRNCACLASDLPPPPPA
;
A
#
# COMPACT_ATOMS: atom_id res chain seq x y z
N MET A 1 16.22 -21.80 13.34
CA MET A 1 14.96 -21.93 12.60
C MET A 1 15.24 -21.69 11.11
N LEU A 2 15.02 -22.67 10.27
CA LEU A 2 15.11 -22.51 8.81
C LEU A 2 13.97 -21.57 8.38
N LYS A 3 14.32 -20.44 7.78
CA LYS A 3 13.32 -19.54 7.17
C LYS A 3 12.54 -20.31 6.10
N SER A 4 11.23 -20.07 6.01
CA SER A 4 10.41 -20.62 4.91
C SER A 4 11.05 -20.29 3.56
N PRO A 5 10.99 -21.21 2.57
CA PRO A 5 11.58 -20.97 1.26
C PRO A 5 10.94 -19.71 0.63
N ARG A 6 11.76 -18.88 -0.01
CA ARG A 6 11.30 -17.68 -0.74
C ARG A 6 10.87 -18.09 -2.14
N ARG A 7 9.72 -17.61 -2.60
CA ARG A 7 9.23 -17.88 -3.97
C ARG A 7 10.01 -17.03 -4.98
N LEU A 8 10.58 -17.69 -5.98
CA LEU A 8 11.33 -17.10 -7.09
C LEU A 8 10.61 -17.44 -8.39
N LEU A 9 10.32 -16.45 -9.22
CA LEU A 9 9.72 -16.64 -10.54
C LEU A 9 10.82 -16.72 -11.61
N LEU A 10 10.76 -17.72 -12.46
CA LEU A 10 11.53 -17.80 -13.71
C LEU A 10 10.57 -17.60 -14.88
N ILE A 11 10.82 -16.60 -15.70
CA ILE A 11 10.11 -16.32 -16.95
C ILE A 11 11.05 -16.60 -18.10
N ASP A 12 10.82 -17.69 -18.80
CA ASP A 12 11.66 -18.18 -19.90
C ASP A 12 10.84 -19.14 -20.76
N ASP A 13 10.88 -19.02 -22.07
CA ASP A 13 10.14 -19.91 -22.98
C ASP A 13 10.79 -21.30 -23.16
N ASP A 14 12.06 -21.46 -22.74
CA ASP A 14 12.75 -22.75 -22.75
C ASP A 14 12.58 -23.48 -21.41
N PRO A 15 11.82 -24.62 -21.38
CA PRO A 15 11.65 -25.39 -20.16
C PRO A 15 12.97 -26.05 -19.66
N MET A 16 14.02 -26.12 -20.47
CA MET A 16 15.32 -26.60 -20.02
C MET A 16 15.98 -25.62 -19.06
N GLN A 17 15.78 -24.32 -19.24
CA GLN A 17 16.29 -23.31 -18.32
C GLN A 17 15.74 -23.48 -16.90
N PHE A 18 14.49 -23.88 -16.76
CA PHE A 18 13.93 -24.23 -15.45
C PHE A 18 14.77 -25.28 -14.71
N LYS A 19 15.16 -26.37 -15.40
CA LYS A 19 15.98 -27.44 -14.80
C LYS A 19 17.37 -26.94 -14.42
N VAL A 20 17.97 -26.13 -15.28
CA VAL A 20 19.30 -25.56 -15.07
C VAL A 20 19.30 -24.64 -13.84
N VAL A 21 18.36 -23.69 -13.78
CA VAL A 21 18.22 -22.77 -12.66
C VAL A 21 17.87 -23.53 -11.37
N GLN A 22 16.95 -24.49 -11.43
CA GLN A 22 16.59 -25.34 -10.28
C GLN A 22 17.80 -26.08 -9.69
N GLU A 23 18.65 -26.66 -10.53
CA GLU A 23 19.86 -27.34 -10.10
C GLU A 23 20.87 -26.37 -9.49
N MET A 24 20.99 -25.14 -10.04
CA MET A 24 21.83 -24.08 -9.45
C MET A 24 21.34 -23.69 -8.06
N LEU A 25 20.03 -23.50 -7.88
CA LEU A 25 19.44 -23.10 -6.61
C LEU A 25 19.64 -24.18 -5.52
N ARG A 26 19.63 -25.46 -5.88
CA ARG A 26 19.92 -26.57 -4.95
C ARG A 26 21.31 -26.50 -4.33
N ARG A 27 22.26 -25.88 -5.03
CA ARG A 27 23.66 -25.71 -4.57
C ARG A 27 23.86 -24.49 -3.67
N PHE A 28 22.84 -23.69 -3.44
CA PHE A 28 22.94 -22.52 -2.56
C PHE A 28 23.08 -22.97 -1.09
N GLN A 29 23.98 -22.32 -0.37
CA GLN A 29 24.29 -22.70 1.02
C GLN A 29 23.49 -21.90 2.06
N ARG A 30 23.06 -20.70 1.73
CA ARG A 30 22.50 -19.73 2.73
C ARG A 30 21.01 -19.54 2.65
N GLU A 31 20.44 -19.56 1.47
CA GLU A 31 19.01 -19.29 1.25
C GLU A 31 18.40 -20.42 0.42
N ARG A 32 17.13 -20.70 0.68
CA ARG A 32 16.35 -21.67 -0.08
C ARG A 32 15.26 -20.95 -0.84
N PHE A 33 15.14 -21.31 -2.13
CA PHE A 33 14.14 -20.76 -3.03
C PHE A 33 13.22 -21.89 -3.52
N GLU A 34 11.93 -21.56 -3.62
CA GLU A 34 10.94 -22.33 -4.35
C GLU A 34 10.79 -21.68 -5.73
N LEU A 35 11.24 -22.39 -6.76
CA LEU A 35 11.26 -21.88 -8.13
C LEU A 35 9.92 -22.21 -8.79
N GLU A 36 9.22 -21.17 -9.25
CA GLU A 36 8.08 -21.26 -10.15
C GLU A 36 8.46 -20.83 -11.54
N TRP A 37 7.93 -21.49 -12.57
CA TRP A 37 8.24 -21.22 -13.97
C TRP A 37 6.99 -20.76 -14.73
N ASP A 38 7.19 -19.83 -15.66
CA ASP A 38 6.18 -19.39 -16.60
C ASP A 38 6.84 -19.03 -17.94
N GLY A 39 6.37 -19.62 -19.02
CA GLY A 39 6.85 -19.35 -20.38
C GLY A 39 5.91 -18.45 -21.19
N ASN A 40 4.81 -17.96 -20.61
CA ASN A 40 3.83 -17.15 -21.30
C ASN A 40 3.87 -15.70 -20.82
N TYR A 41 3.88 -14.76 -21.76
CA TYR A 41 4.00 -13.33 -21.48
C TYR A 41 2.87 -12.79 -20.59
N GLU A 42 1.62 -13.07 -20.94
CA GLU A 42 0.43 -12.53 -20.28
C GLU A 42 0.30 -13.09 -18.85
N SER A 43 0.51 -14.39 -18.70
CA SER A 43 0.51 -15.07 -17.40
C SER A 43 1.65 -14.58 -16.50
N ALA A 44 2.85 -14.42 -17.06
CA ALA A 44 4.01 -13.92 -16.35
C ALA A 44 3.81 -12.48 -15.84
N LEU A 45 3.24 -11.59 -16.68
CA LEU A 45 2.90 -10.22 -16.28
C LEU A 45 1.89 -10.20 -15.14
N ALA A 46 0.84 -11.04 -15.21
CA ALA A 46 -0.14 -11.17 -14.14
C ALA A 46 0.51 -11.65 -12.83
N LYS A 47 1.40 -12.66 -12.88
CA LYS A 47 2.14 -13.15 -11.72
C LYS A 47 3.05 -12.09 -11.10
N LEU A 48 3.77 -11.33 -11.91
CA LEU A 48 4.63 -10.24 -11.42
C LEU A 48 3.83 -9.15 -10.69
N THR A 49 2.60 -8.89 -11.11
CA THR A 49 1.76 -7.84 -10.49
C THR A 49 1.11 -8.27 -9.18
N THR A 50 1.05 -9.58 -8.87
CA THR A 50 0.50 -10.08 -7.58
C THR A 50 1.41 -9.79 -6.39
N GLY A 51 2.71 -9.54 -6.62
CA GLY A 51 3.69 -9.28 -5.56
C GLY A 51 4.08 -10.50 -4.72
N ASP A 52 3.67 -11.71 -5.10
CA ASP A 52 3.90 -12.94 -4.32
C ASP A 52 5.33 -13.50 -4.44
N PHE A 53 6.16 -12.92 -5.30
CA PHE A 53 7.54 -13.38 -5.54
C PHE A 53 8.57 -12.43 -4.93
N CYS A 54 9.60 -13.01 -4.32
CA CYS A 54 10.70 -12.23 -3.76
C CYS A 54 11.65 -11.65 -4.81
N ALA A 55 11.79 -12.32 -5.96
CA ALA A 55 12.54 -11.88 -7.13
C ALA A 55 12.04 -12.60 -8.38
N CYS A 56 12.41 -12.10 -9.55
CA CYS A 56 12.14 -12.72 -10.85
C CYS A 56 13.45 -12.84 -11.65
N LEU A 57 13.63 -13.98 -12.28
CA LEU A 57 14.62 -14.21 -13.35
C LEU A 57 13.85 -14.13 -14.66
N LEU A 58 14.23 -13.22 -15.53
CA LEU A 58 13.51 -12.92 -16.77
C LEU A 58 14.42 -13.14 -17.97
N ASP A 59 14.03 -14.02 -18.88
CA ASP A 59 14.73 -14.13 -20.15
C ASP A 59 14.58 -12.84 -20.96
N TYR A 60 15.67 -12.42 -21.55
CA TYR A 60 15.70 -11.29 -22.48
C TYR A 60 14.77 -11.52 -23.68
N GLN A 61 14.69 -12.77 -24.19
CA GLN A 61 13.91 -13.13 -25.34
C GLN A 61 12.86 -14.19 -24.97
N LEU A 62 11.59 -13.85 -25.09
CA LEU A 62 10.45 -14.72 -24.80
C LEU A 62 9.77 -15.11 -26.11
N GLY A 63 10.32 -16.12 -26.78
CA GLY A 63 9.84 -16.52 -28.10
C GLY A 63 9.97 -15.39 -29.13
N THR A 64 8.83 -14.84 -29.55
CA THR A 64 8.79 -13.71 -30.50
C THR A 64 8.72 -12.34 -29.83
N ARG A 65 8.65 -12.28 -28.51
CA ARG A 65 8.51 -11.04 -27.74
C ARG A 65 9.79 -10.70 -26.96
N ASP A 66 9.97 -9.40 -26.73
CA ASP A 66 11.08 -8.86 -25.95
C ASP A 66 10.73 -8.91 -24.45
N GLY A 67 11.54 -9.61 -23.65
CA GLY A 67 11.42 -9.64 -22.18
C GLY A 67 11.55 -8.27 -21.54
N LEU A 68 12.32 -7.35 -22.13
CA LEU A 68 12.41 -5.97 -21.63
C LEU A 68 11.05 -5.22 -21.78
N GLN A 69 10.23 -5.59 -22.79
CA GLN A 69 8.89 -5.03 -22.88
C GLN A 69 8.02 -5.50 -21.71
N LEU A 70 8.10 -6.79 -21.33
CA LEU A 70 7.40 -7.31 -20.14
C LEU A 70 7.84 -6.57 -18.88
N LEU A 71 9.14 -6.31 -18.73
CA LEU A 71 9.67 -5.54 -17.59
C LEU A 71 9.12 -4.10 -17.57
N ARG A 72 9.05 -3.43 -18.73
CA ARG A 72 8.45 -2.09 -18.83
C ARG A 72 6.98 -2.09 -18.47
N ASP A 73 6.22 -3.08 -18.95
CA ASP A 73 4.79 -3.22 -18.66
C ASP A 73 4.55 -3.51 -17.17
N ALA A 74 5.36 -4.39 -16.56
CA ALA A 74 5.33 -4.66 -15.12
C ALA A 74 5.66 -3.40 -14.29
N THR A 75 6.67 -2.64 -14.71
CA THR A 75 7.05 -1.37 -14.06
C THR A 75 5.92 -0.34 -14.16
N ALA A 76 5.27 -0.22 -15.32
CA ALA A 76 4.10 0.65 -15.53
C ALA A 76 2.90 0.23 -14.66
N ALA A 77 2.75 -1.08 -14.41
CA ALA A 77 1.78 -1.65 -13.48
C ALA A 77 2.19 -1.53 -11.99
N GLN A 78 3.27 -0.78 -11.69
CA GLN A 78 3.81 -0.60 -10.33
C GLN A 78 4.28 -1.90 -9.67
N CYS A 79 4.71 -2.88 -10.44
CA CYS A 79 5.40 -4.05 -9.90
C CYS A 79 6.72 -3.64 -9.25
N HIS A 80 6.96 -4.17 -8.06
CA HIS A 80 8.16 -3.86 -7.26
C HIS A 80 9.05 -5.07 -7.04
N THR A 81 8.68 -6.22 -7.59
CA THR A 81 9.51 -7.43 -7.54
C THR A 81 10.84 -7.17 -8.25
N PRO A 82 11.99 -7.37 -7.61
CA PRO A 82 13.29 -7.23 -8.25
C PRO A 82 13.42 -8.20 -9.43
N VAL A 83 13.81 -7.70 -10.59
CA VAL A 83 13.97 -8.51 -11.81
C VAL A 83 15.45 -8.57 -12.21
N ILE A 84 15.96 -9.78 -12.40
CA ILE A 84 17.28 -10.05 -12.97
C ILE A 84 17.04 -10.57 -14.39
N VAL A 85 17.62 -9.88 -15.39
CA VAL A 85 17.49 -10.29 -16.78
C VAL A 85 18.55 -11.34 -17.12
N LEU A 86 18.13 -12.44 -17.75
CA LEU A 86 18.99 -13.48 -18.29
C LEU A 86 19.14 -13.26 -19.80
N THR A 87 20.36 -13.24 -20.31
CA THR A 87 20.62 -13.04 -21.75
C THR A 87 21.60 -14.10 -22.26
N GLY A 88 21.35 -14.61 -23.47
CA GLY A 88 22.29 -15.49 -24.16
C GLY A 88 23.33 -14.74 -25.01
N TRP A 89 23.19 -13.43 -25.19
CA TRP A 89 24.08 -12.60 -26.02
C TRP A 89 24.51 -11.40 -25.18
N GLY A 90 25.71 -11.48 -24.62
CA GLY A 90 26.32 -10.40 -23.85
C GLY A 90 26.86 -9.30 -24.76
N THR A 91 26.02 -8.40 -25.27
CA THR A 91 26.48 -7.14 -25.86
C THR A 91 26.24 -6.01 -24.87
N GLU A 92 27.18 -5.07 -24.79
CA GLU A 92 27.14 -3.91 -23.88
C GLU A 92 25.84 -3.10 -24.03
N ASP A 93 25.24 -3.11 -25.23
CA ASP A 93 23.95 -2.45 -25.53
C ASP A 93 22.75 -3.11 -24.83
N VAL A 94 22.75 -4.44 -24.68
CA VAL A 94 21.67 -5.20 -24.01
C VAL A 94 21.69 -4.94 -22.52
N ASP A 95 22.87 -4.87 -21.92
CA ASP A 95 23.06 -4.57 -20.50
C ASP A 95 22.52 -3.20 -20.14
N VAL A 96 22.86 -2.18 -20.94
CA VAL A 96 22.35 -0.81 -20.77
C VAL A 96 20.84 -0.75 -20.96
N ALA A 97 20.30 -1.48 -21.93
CA ALA A 97 18.85 -1.53 -22.19
C ALA A 97 18.08 -2.18 -21.02
N ALA A 98 18.60 -3.28 -20.46
CA ALA A 98 18.00 -3.96 -19.31
C ALA A 98 17.95 -3.05 -18.08
N MET A 99 19.06 -2.38 -17.75
CA MET A 99 19.12 -1.45 -16.62
C MET A 99 18.20 -0.24 -16.80
N ARG A 100 18.10 0.30 -18.02
CA ARG A 100 17.15 1.39 -18.34
C ARG A 100 15.69 0.96 -18.26
N ALA A 101 15.39 -0.31 -18.54
CA ALA A 101 14.05 -0.88 -18.40
C ALA A 101 13.64 -1.12 -16.93
N GLY A 102 14.59 -0.99 -15.97
CA GLY A 102 14.35 -1.17 -14.54
C GLY A 102 14.79 -2.51 -13.98
N ALA A 103 15.63 -3.27 -14.69
CA ALA A 103 16.24 -4.49 -14.14
C ALA A 103 17.11 -4.16 -12.91
N SER A 104 17.10 -5.06 -11.93
CA SER A 104 17.97 -4.97 -10.75
C SER A 104 19.38 -5.46 -11.03
N ASP A 105 19.54 -6.36 -11.98
CA ASP A 105 20.80 -6.89 -12.47
C ASP A 105 20.57 -7.61 -13.81
N TYR A 106 21.65 -8.00 -14.49
CA TYR A 106 21.61 -8.88 -15.65
C TYR A 106 22.69 -9.96 -15.56
N LEU A 107 22.44 -11.12 -16.16
CA LEU A 107 23.38 -12.25 -16.19
C LEU A 107 23.43 -12.89 -17.56
N ASN A 108 24.64 -13.17 -18.05
CA ASN A 108 24.82 -13.96 -19.27
C ASN A 108 24.56 -15.45 -18.96
N LYS A 109 23.63 -16.09 -19.71
CA LYS A 109 23.29 -17.51 -19.56
C LYS A 109 24.48 -18.43 -19.73
N ASP A 110 25.43 -18.09 -20.60
CA ASP A 110 26.61 -18.91 -20.87
C ASP A 110 27.68 -18.84 -19.76
N GLU A 111 27.66 -17.78 -18.96
CA GLU A 111 28.62 -17.53 -17.88
C GLU A 111 28.04 -17.76 -16.49
N ILE A 112 26.72 -18.04 -16.41
CA ILE A 112 26.04 -18.17 -15.13
C ILE A 112 26.55 -19.38 -14.34
N THR A 113 26.95 -19.14 -13.12
CA THR A 113 27.34 -20.17 -12.15
C THR A 113 26.44 -20.07 -10.91
N PRO A 114 26.31 -21.16 -10.11
CA PRO A 114 25.52 -21.09 -8.88
C PRO A 114 25.97 -19.95 -7.96
N ARG A 115 27.28 -19.69 -7.87
CA ARG A 115 27.84 -18.61 -7.04
C ARG A 115 27.47 -17.22 -7.57
N LEU A 116 27.50 -17.04 -8.90
CA LEU A 116 27.14 -15.77 -9.55
C LEU A 116 25.64 -15.49 -9.37
N LEU A 117 24.78 -16.49 -9.61
CA LEU A 117 23.34 -16.38 -9.42
C LEU A 117 22.98 -16.10 -7.95
N GLU A 118 23.60 -16.80 -6.98
CA GLU A 118 23.38 -16.55 -5.54
C GLU A 118 23.77 -15.11 -5.16
N ARG A 119 24.87 -14.61 -5.74
CA ARG A 119 25.32 -13.23 -5.51
C ARG A 119 24.33 -12.22 -6.07
N ALA A 120 23.90 -12.38 -7.32
CA ALA A 120 22.97 -11.48 -7.99
C ALA A 120 21.60 -11.44 -7.27
N LEU A 121 21.04 -12.60 -6.93
CA LEU A 121 19.80 -12.68 -6.16
C LEU A 121 19.93 -11.99 -4.80
N ARG A 122 21.03 -12.19 -4.08
CA ARG A 122 21.25 -11.53 -2.79
C ARG A 122 21.29 -10.01 -2.91
N TYR A 123 21.94 -9.47 -3.95
CA TYR A 123 21.97 -8.02 -4.17
C TYR A 123 20.60 -7.47 -4.60
N ALA A 124 19.93 -8.16 -5.53
CA ALA A 124 18.59 -7.77 -5.98
C ALA A 124 17.57 -7.76 -4.82
N LEU A 125 17.59 -8.80 -3.97
CA LEU A 125 16.75 -8.86 -2.77
C LEU A 125 17.08 -7.74 -1.78
N LYS A 126 18.35 -7.50 -1.50
CA LYS A 126 18.76 -6.42 -0.58
C LYS A 126 18.36 -5.05 -1.11
N LEU A 127 18.51 -4.79 -2.39
CA LEU A 127 18.07 -3.55 -3.02
C LEU A 127 16.54 -3.42 -2.96
N GLY A 128 15.80 -4.50 -3.27
CA GLY A 128 14.35 -4.55 -3.16
C GLY A 128 13.86 -4.26 -1.74
N ASP A 129 14.44 -4.91 -0.73
CA ASP A 129 14.12 -4.67 0.70
C ASP A 129 14.42 -3.21 1.11
N THR A 130 15.53 -2.64 0.62
CA THR A 130 15.89 -1.24 0.91
C THR A 130 14.90 -0.28 0.27
N LEU A 131 14.54 -0.49 -1.00
CA LEU A 131 13.56 0.34 -1.71
C LEU A 131 12.17 0.20 -1.11
N ALA A 132 11.75 -1.00 -0.69
CA ALA A 132 10.49 -1.23 0.01
C ALA A 132 10.46 -0.48 1.36
N SER A 133 11.56 -0.52 2.12
CA SER A 133 11.70 0.23 3.38
C SER A 133 11.63 1.74 3.16
N LEU A 134 12.32 2.26 2.14
CA LEU A 134 12.26 3.69 1.78
C LEU A 134 10.85 4.12 1.36
N ARG A 135 10.16 3.29 0.56
CA ARG A 135 8.75 3.55 0.19
C ARG A 135 7.85 3.53 1.42
N HIS A 136 8.04 2.57 2.32
CA HIS A 136 7.28 2.48 3.56
C HIS A 136 7.43 3.76 4.39
N LEU A 137 8.66 4.22 4.61
CA LEU A 137 8.94 5.48 5.31
C LEU A 137 8.36 6.70 4.60
N ALA A 138 8.36 6.71 3.25
CA ALA A 138 7.83 7.81 2.47
C ALA A 138 6.30 7.89 2.42
N THR A 139 5.60 6.75 2.59
CA THR A 139 4.15 6.62 2.36
C THR A 139 3.35 6.25 3.60
N ARG A 140 3.99 5.79 4.68
CA ARG A 140 3.33 5.32 5.89
C ARG A 140 3.68 6.16 7.11
N ASP A 141 2.77 6.15 8.09
CA ASP A 141 2.98 6.71 9.42
C ASP A 141 3.65 5.66 10.33
N GLU A 142 4.71 6.02 11.02
CA GLU A 142 5.53 5.10 11.83
C GLU A 142 4.79 4.54 13.06
N VAL A 143 3.85 5.30 13.62
CA VAL A 143 3.12 4.89 14.81
C VAL A 143 2.01 3.90 14.46
N THR A 144 1.22 4.20 13.43
CA THR A 144 0.00 3.46 13.09
C THR A 144 0.17 2.47 11.96
N GLY A 145 1.20 2.61 11.12
CA GLY A 145 1.37 1.84 9.88
C GLY A 145 0.37 2.20 8.77
N LEU A 146 -0.57 3.11 9.02
CA LEU A 146 -1.48 3.63 8.02
C LEU A 146 -0.74 4.45 6.95
N LEU A 147 -1.41 4.81 5.88
CA LEU A 147 -0.88 5.81 4.94
C LEU A 147 -0.61 7.12 5.70
N ASN A 148 0.45 7.83 5.32
CA ASN A 148 0.68 9.16 5.84
C ASN A 148 -0.13 10.22 5.06
N ARG A 149 -0.17 11.45 5.57
CA ARG A 149 -0.90 12.57 4.98
C ARG A 149 -0.54 12.80 3.51
N ARG A 150 0.76 12.77 3.17
CA ARG A 150 1.23 13.00 1.80
C ARG A 150 0.66 11.97 0.82
N GLU A 151 0.68 10.71 1.22
CA GLU A 151 0.16 9.64 0.38
C GLU A 151 -1.36 9.69 0.25
N LEU A 152 -2.08 10.05 1.32
CA LEU A 152 -3.51 10.30 1.26
C LEU A 152 -3.86 11.40 0.25
N GLU A 153 -3.18 12.55 0.32
CA GLU A 153 -3.41 13.68 -0.60
C GLU A 153 -3.14 13.29 -2.05
N ARG A 154 -2.09 12.48 -2.30
CA ARG A 154 -1.79 11.94 -3.64
C ARG A 154 -2.91 11.01 -4.15
N ILE A 155 -3.40 10.11 -3.29
CA ILE A 155 -4.49 9.19 -3.64
C ILE A 155 -5.79 9.97 -3.89
N LEU A 156 -6.11 10.93 -3.03
CA LEU A 156 -7.30 11.76 -3.16
C LEU A 156 -7.31 12.55 -4.48
N ALA A 157 -6.16 13.10 -4.88
CA ALA A 157 -6.01 13.78 -6.16
C ALA A 157 -6.21 12.83 -7.36
N ALA A 158 -5.64 11.63 -7.29
CA ALA A 158 -5.81 10.61 -8.32
C ALA A 158 -7.26 10.14 -8.42
N GLU A 159 -7.93 9.93 -7.28
CA GLU A 159 -9.33 9.46 -7.26
C GLU A 159 -10.29 10.54 -7.78
N ARG A 160 -10.05 11.82 -7.45
CA ARG A 160 -10.79 12.92 -8.04
C ARG A 160 -10.71 12.93 -9.58
N GLN A 161 -9.49 12.72 -10.13
CA GLN A 161 -9.32 12.67 -11.58
C GLN A 161 -10.06 11.47 -12.20
N ARG A 162 -10.02 10.29 -11.57
CA ARG A 162 -10.73 9.09 -12.01
C ARG A 162 -12.24 9.31 -11.95
N ALA A 163 -12.74 9.81 -10.82
CA ALA A 163 -14.15 10.08 -10.59
C ALA A 163 -14.71 11.07 -11.60
N GLY A 164 -13.98 12.16 -11.89
CA GLY A 164 -14.37 13.13 -12.91
C GLY A 164 -14.43 12.55 -14.34
N ARG A 165 -13.51 11.60 -14.69
CA ARG A 165 -13.52 10.94 -16.00
C ARG A 165 -14.67 9.94 -16.18
N PHE A 166 -15.01 9.22 -15.12
CA PHE A 166 -15.97 8.09 -15.20
C PHE A 166 -17.31 8.40 -14.53
N LEU A 167 -17.56 9.66 -14.14
CA LEU A 167 -18.77 10.10 -13.44
C LEU A 167 -19.06 9.26 -12.18
N ARG A 168 -18.00 8.90 -11.44
CA ARG A 168 -18.12 8.14 -10.20
C ARG A 168 -18.13 9.07 -8.98
N THR A 169 -18.61 8.54 -7.87
CA THR A 169 -18.59 9.22 -6.57
C THR A 169 -17.58 8.58 -5.63
N PHE A 170 -17.05 9.35 -4.70
CA PHE A 170 -16.27 8.84 -3.58
C PHE A 170 -16.52 9.75 -2.36
N ALA A 171 -16.20 9.26 -1.17
CA ALA A 171 -16.31 10.03 0.05
C ALA A 171 -14.96 10.20 0.74
N LEU A 172 -14.76 11.35 1.36
CA LEU A 172 -13.67 11.64 2.28
C LEU A 172 -14.26 11.73 3.70
N LEU A 173 -13.76 10.89 4.60
CA LEU A 173 -14.07 10.93 6.01
C LEU A 173 -12.84 11.50 6.75
N LEU A 174 -13.00 12.64 7.43
CA LEU A 174 -12.00 13.11 8.39
C LEU A 174 -12.44 12.69 9.80
N ILE A 175 -11.53 12.08 10.53
CA ILE A 175 -11.78 11.42 11.81
C ILE A 175 -10.84 12.02 12.85
N ASP A 176 -11.37 12.34 14.01
CA ASP A 176 -10.59 12.84 15.15
C ASP A 176 -10.85 11.95 16.37
N LEU A 177 -9.79 11.63 17.08
CA LEU A 177 -9.83 10.86 18.31
C LEU A 177 -10.20 11.77 19.48
N ASP A 178 -11.44 11.67 19.94
CA ASP A 178 -11.98 12.55 20.97
C ASP A 178 -11.13 12.54 22.25
N GLN A 179 -10.79 13.73 22.74
CA GLN A 179 -10.03 13.92 23.99
C GLN A 179 -8.69 13.20 24.04
N PHE A 180 -8.01 12.98 22.91
CA PHE A 180 -6.74 12.26 22.84
C PHE A 180 -5.68 12.87 23.74
N LYS A 181 -5.65 14.20 23.86
CA LYS A 181 -4.75 14.89 24.79
C LYS A 181 -4.95 14.42 26.24
N ALA A 182 -6.20 14.29 26.69
CA ALA A 182 -6.50 13.80 28.04
C ALA A 182 -6.02 12.36 28.26
N ILE A 183 -6.11 11.51 27.24
CA ILE A 183 -5.54 10.15 27.28
C ILE A 183 -4.03 10.22 27.49
N ASN A 184 -3.32 11.05 26.71
CA ASN A 184 -1.88 11.24 26.87
C ASN A 184 -1.50 11.81 28.25
N ASP A 185 -2.23 12.82 28.72
CA ASP A 185 -1.96 13.47 30.00
C ASP A 185 -2.19 12.50 31.17
N THR A 186 -3.15 11.58 31.07
CA THR A 186 -3.51 10.62 32.13
C THR A 186 -2.65 9.36 32.09
N HIS A 187 -2.37 8.80 30.89
CA HIS A 187 -1.75 7.49 30.73
C HIS A 187 -0.34 7.53 30.11
N GLY A 188 0.12 8.73 29.72
CA GLY A 188 1.40 8.96 29.05
C GLY A 188 1.37 8.69 27.55
N HIS A 189 2.31 9.28 26.80
CA HIS A 189 2.43 9.15 25.35
C HIS A 189 2.50 7.70 24.83
N PRO A 190 3.20 6.76 25.52
CA PRO A 190 3.19 5.37 25.06
C PRO A 190 1.81 4.70 25.08
N ALA A 191 0.91 5.16 25.96
CA ALA A 191 -0.48 4.69 25.98
C ALA A 191 -1.28 5.30 24.81
N GLY A 192 -1.09 6.59 24.54
CA GLY A 192 -1.66 7.25 23.36
C GLY A 192 -1.26 6.58 22.05
N ASP A 193 0.02 6.23 21.90
CA ASP A 193 0.50 5.49 20.73
C ASP A 193 -0.17 4.11 20.57
N ARG A 194 -0.44 3.42 21.69
CA ARG A 194 -1.22 2.15 21.66
C ARG A 194 -2.66 2.39 21.22
N VAL A 195 -3.29 3.43 21.74
CA VAL A 195 -4.67 3.80 21.32
C VAL A 195 -4.69 4.13 19.84
N LEU A 196 -3.74 4.89 19.30
CA LEU A 196 -3.66 5.19 17.88
C LEU A 196 -3.49 3.93 17.03
N ARG A 197 -2.64 2.97 17.45
CA ARG A 197 -2.51 1.68 16.74
C ARG A 197 -3.79 0.87 16.80
N HIS A 198 -4.43 0.81 17.95
CA HIS A 198 -5.70 0.10 18.11
C HIS A 198 -6.81 0.69 17.23
N VAL A 199 -6.93 2.02 17.18
CA VAL A 199 -7.84 2.71 16.26
C VAL A 199 -7.50 2.41 14.81
N ALA A 200 -6.24 2.42 14.43
CA ALA A 200 -5.80 2.09 13.07
C ALA A 200 -6.23 0.67 12.65
N GLU A 201 -6.01 -0.32 13.52
CA GLU A 201 -6.45 -1.71 13.30
C GLU A 201 -7.98 -1.81 13.18
N LEU A 202 -8.71 -1.10 14.04
CA LEU A 202 -10.16 -1.04 14.00
C LEU A 202 -10.66 -0.46 12.67
N LEU A 203 -10.10 0.68 12.22
CA LEU A 203 -10.48 1.31 10.96
C LEU A 203 -10.21 0.38 9.76
N LEU A 204 -9.02 -0.26 9.72
CA LEU A 204 -8.68 -1.22 8.67
C LEU A 204 -9.62 -2.43 8.65
N GLY A 205 -10.06 -2.91 9.82
CA GLY A 205 -11.01 -4.02 9.92
C GLY A 205 -12.45 -3.66 9.50
N GLN A 206 -12.80 -2.37 9.44
CA GLN A 206 -14.14 -1.87 9.07
C GLN A 206 -14.19 -1.29 7.64
N THR A 207 -13.07 -1.15 6.95
CA THR A 207 -12.95 -0.62 5.59
C THR A 207 -12.77 -1.74 4.57
N ARG A 208 -13.10 -1.47 3.30
CA ARG A 208 -12.92 -2.41 2.19
C ARG A 208 -11.49 -2.33 1.67
N ALA A 209 -11.05 -3.35 0.98
CA ALA A 209 -9.71 -3.37 0.34
C ALA A 209 -9.51 -2.23 -0.69
N ALA A 210 -10.59 -1.72 -1.29
CA ALA A 210 -10.55 -0.60 -2.22
C ALA A 210 -10.41 0.77 -1.52
N ASP A 211 -10.76 0.85 -0.23
CA ASP A 211 -10.70 2.10 0.53
C ASP A 211 -9.27 2.38 0.99
N SER A 212 -8.97 3.64 1.22
CA SER A 212 -7.66 4.06 1.73
C SER A 212 -7.79 4.67 3.11
N VAL A 213 -7.01 4.17 4.07
CA VAL A 213 -6.99 4.66 5.45
C VAL A 213 -5.64 5.29 5.75
N ALA A 214 -5.65 6.50 6.32
CA ALA A 214 -4.44 7.27 6.60
C ALA A 214 -4.47 7.93 7.98
N ARG A 215 -3.28 8.24 8.51
CA ARG A 215 -3.12 9.21 9.58
C ARG A 215 -2.86 10.58 8.96
N TYR A 216 -3.78 11.53 9.20
CA TYR A 216 -3.72 12.87 8.61
C TYR A 216 -2.82 13.81 9.43
N GLY A 217 -2.79 13.64 10.75
CA GLY A 217 -1.89 14.38 11.66
C GLY A 217 -2.23 14.09 13.11
N GLY A 218 -1.31 14.16 14.03
CA GLY A 218 -1.57 14.03 15.47
C GLY A 218 -2.53 12.89 15.85
N ASP A 219 -3.73 13.26 16.24
CA ASP A 219 -4.89 12.42 16.55
C ASP A 219 -5.93 12.34 15.42
N GLU A 220 -5.62 12.93 14.26
CA GLU A 220 -6.49 12.95 13.10
C GLU A 220 -6.18 11.81 12.14
N LEU A 221 -7.23 11.10 11.71
CA LEU A 221 -7.19 10.05 10.71
C LEU A 221 -8.11 10.39 9.53
N ALA A 222 -7.96 9.71 8.42
CA ALA A 222 -8.81 9.93 7.26
C ALA A 222 -9.07 8.62 6.50
N ILE A 223 -10.23 8.55 5.86
CA ILE A 223 -10.60 7.46 4.97
C ILE A 223 -11.07 8.04 3.64
N ILE A 224 -10.53 7.51 2.53
CA ILE A 224 -11.12 7.70 1.19
C ILE A 224 -11.94 6.44 0.91
N GLN A 225 -13.25 6.58 0.86
CA GLN A 225 -14.16 5.48 0.55
C GLN A 225 -14.52 5.54 -0.94
N ILE A 226 -14.17 4.50 -1.66
CA ILE A 226 -14.39 4.43 -3.11
C ILE A 226 -15.80 3.95 -3.38
N GLU A 227 -16.53 4.72 -4.22
CA GLU A 227 -17.92 4.47 -4.59
C GLU A 227 -18.90 4.50 -3.40
N GLY A 228 -20.15 4.71 -3.65
CA GLY A 228 -21.21 4.81 -2.65
C GLY A 228 -21.91 6.16 -2.68
N THR A 229 -23.07 6.20 -2.02
CA THR A 229 -23.84 7.43 -1.87
C THR A 229 -23.40 8.19 -0.60
N PRO A 230 -23.77 9.48 -0.46
CA PRO A 230 -23.56 10.22 0.78
C PRO A 230 -24.17 9.50 2.02
N ALA A 231 -25.32 8.86 1.84
CA ALA A 231 -25.98 8.10 2.90
C ALA A 231 -25.16 6.86 3.31
N ASP A 232 -24.56 6.15 2.36
CA ASP A 232 -23.68 5.00 2.63
C ASP A 232 -22.43 5.42 3.40
N ALA A 233 -21.82 6.54 3.01
CA ALA A 233 -20.65 7.09 3.67
C ALA A 233 -20.95 7.53 5.10
N LEU A 234 -22.09 8.20 5.32
CA LEU A 234 -22.55 8.59 6.65
C LEU A 234 -22.88 7.37 7.52
N ALA A 235 -23.53 6.35 6.96
CA ALA A 235 -23.81 5.09 7.68
C ALA A 235 -22.51 4.37 8.09
N ALA A 236 -21.52 4.31 7.21
CA ALA A 236 -20.20 3.77 7.52
C ALA A 236 -19.52 4.57 8.65
N ALA A 237 -19.53 5.90 8.57
CA ALA A 237 -18.97 6.77 9.60
C ALA A 237 -19.63 6.57 10.97
N ARG A 238 -20.97 6.47 11.03
CA ARG A 238 -21.71 6.19 12.28
C ARG A 238 -21.34 4.84 12.87
N ARG A 239 -21.24 3.81 12.04
CA ARG A 239 -20.79 2.48 12.48
C ARG A 239 -19.37 2.53 13.06
N LEU A 240 -18.45 3.31 12.48
CA LEU A 240 -17.11 3.51 13.04
C LEU A 240 -17.17 4.14 14.44
N CYS A 241 -18.01 5.15 14.67
CA CYS A 241 -18.18 5.73 16.00
C CYS A 241 -18.72 4.70 17.02
N GLU A 242 -19.71 3.92 16.63
CA GLU A 242 -20.32 2.87 17.46
C GLU A 242 -19.29 1.78 17.82
N VAL A 243 -18.56 1.26 16.83
CA VAL A 243 -17.54 0.22 17.04
C VAL A 243 -16.40 0.76 17.90
N ALA A 244 -15.94 1.98 17.66
CA ALA A 244 -14.87 2.59 18.45
C ALA A 244 -15.24 2.72 19.93
N SER A 245 -16.43 3.25 20.22
CA SER A 245 -16.90 3.41 21.61
C SER A 245 -17.18 2.07 22.32
N ALA A 246 -17.49 1.01 21.56
CA ALA A 246 -17.73 -0.34 22.08
C ALA A 246 -16.46 -1.20 22.25
N THR A 247 -15.30 -0.73 21.74
CA THR A 247 -14.06 -1.53 21.71
C THR A 247 -12.92 -0.79 22.38
N PRO A 248 -12.87 -0.73 23.72
CA PRO A 248 -11.80 -0.06 24.45
C PRO A 248 -10.42 -0.64 24.10
N CYS A 249 -9.38 0.21 24.10
CA CYS A 249 -8.02 -0.21 23.84
C CYS A 249 -7.46 -1.02 25.04
N PRO A 250 -7.04 -2.27 24.86
CA PRO A 250 -6.48 -3.07 25.95
C PRO A 250 -5.15 -2.50 26.42
N GLN A 251 -4.90 -2.62 27.74
CA GLN A 251 -3.63 -2.27 28.34
C GLN A 251 -2.88 -3.50 28.87
N PRO A 252 -1.54 -3.44 28.95
CA PRO A 252 -0.77 -4.46 29.65
C PRO A 252 -1.21 -4.54 31.13
N ALA A 253 -1.29 -5.76 31.67
CA ALA A 253 -1.61 -5.97 33.10
C ALA A 253 -0.57 -5.26 34.01
N PRO A 254 -1.01 -4.60 35.12
CA PRO A 254 -2.37 -4.53 35.68
C PRO A 254 -3.18 -3.29 35.24
N GLY A 255 -3.26 -2.98 33.96
CA GLY A 255 -3.97 -1.80 33.44
C GLY A 255 -5.41 -2.06 33.04
N GLU A 256 -6.32 -1.12 33.32
CA GLU A 256 -7.69 -1.14 32.79
C GLU A 256 -7.71 -0.68 31.32
N PRO A 257 -8.63 -1.22 30.48
CA PRO A 257 -8.78 -0.79 29.09
C PRO A 257 -9.08 0.72 28.99
N ILE A 258 -8.47 1.40 28.00
CA ILE A 258 -8.70 2.83 27.77
C ILE A 258 -9.91 2.97 26.84
N SER A 259 -10.97 3.62 27.33
CA SER A 259 -12.11 4.00 26.50
C SER A 259 -11.78 5.23 25.67
N PHE A 260 -12.28 5.26 24.44
CA PHE A 260 -12.13 6.37 23.50
C PHE A 260 -13.37 6.46 22.61
N SER A 261 -13.53 7.59 21.92
CA SER A 261 -14.56 7.76 20.88
C SER A 261 -13.99 8.52 19.69
N LEU A 262 -14.74 8.54 18.60
CA LEU A 262 -14.38 9.19 17.36
C LEU A 262 -15.42 10.22 16.97
N SER A 263 -15.00 11.40 16.54
CA SER A 263 -15.82 12.35 15.81
C SER A 263 -15.45 12.31 14.33
N ILE A 264 -16.45 12.28 13.43
CA ILE A 264 -16.21 12.08 12.00
C ILE A 264 -16.98 13.12 11.18
N GLY A 265 -16.22 13.79 10.28
CA GLY A 265 -16.78 14.65 9.25
C GLY A 265 -16.75 13.95 7.91
N VAL A 266 -17.84 13.94 7.17
CA VAL A 266 -17.99 13.27 5.87
C VAL A 266 -18.23 14.29 4.78
N ALA A 267 -17.44 14.26 3.71
CA ALA A 267 -17.65 15.00 2.47
C ALA A 267 -17.64 14.06 1.27
N THR A 268 -18.46 14.34 0.27
CA THR A 268 -18.65 13.49 -0.90
C THR A 268 -18.38 14.23 -2.20
N TYR A 269 -17.64 13.61 -3.11
CA TYR A 269 -17.43 14.11 -4.45
C TYR A 269 -18.56 13.63 -5.39
N PRO A 270 -19.11 14.49 -6.25
CA PRO A 270 -18.80 15.92 -6.43
C PRO A 270 -19.68 16.87 -5.61
N LEU A 271 -20.56 16.35 -4.75
CA LEU A 271 -21.61 17.13 -4.07
C LEU A 271 -21.05 18.22 -3.15
N ASP A 272 -20.01 17.92 -2.37
CA ASP A 272 -19.45 18.80 -1.36
C ASP A 272 -18.19 19.55 -1.84
N GLY A 273 -17.80 19.34 -3.10
CA GLY A 273 -16.68 20.02 -3.74
C GLY A 273 -16.19 19.30 -4.98
N ASP A 274 -15.58 20.06 -5.89
CA ASP A 274 -15.00 19.56 -7.15
C ASP A 274 -13.45 19.58 -7.14
N SER A 275 -12.84 20.08 -6.07
CA SER A 275 -11.39 20.06 -5.83
C SER A 275 -11.05 19.36 -4.51
N VAL A 276 -9.79 18.94 -4.36
CA VAL A 276 -9.28 18.30 -3.14
C VAL A 276 -9.41 19.26 -1.95
N GLU A 277 -9.09 20.52 -2.16
CA GLU A 277 -9.15 21.56 -1.12
C GLU A 277 -10.58 21.80 -0.63
N GLN A 278 -11.54 21.85 -1.55
CA GLN A 278 -12.95 22.00 -1.21
C GLN A 278 -13.49 20.83 -0.42
N LEU A 279 -13.14 19.58 -0.83
CA LEU A 279 -13.55 18.37 -0.13
C LEU A 279 -12.94 18.30 1.29
N LEU A 280 -11.66 18.65 1.44
CA LEU A 280 -11.00 18.71 2.74
C LEU A 280 -11.68 19.77 3.63
N ALA A 281 -11.94 20.95 3.11
CA ALA A 281 -12.62 22.01 3.86
C ALA A 281 -14.06 21.63 4.23
N ALA A 282 -14.79 20.93 3.36
CA ALA A 282 -16.13 20.45 3.64
C ALA A 282 -16.13 19.37 4.74
N ALA A 283 -15.23 18.39 4.67
CA ALA A 283 -15.08 17.35 5.68
C ALA A 283 -14.66 17.94 7.03
N ASP A 284 -13.75 18.92 7.06
CA ASP A 284 -13.32 19.61 8.28
C ASP A 284 -14.48 20.36 8.97
N ARG A 285 -15.29 21.10 8.19
CA ARG A 285 -16.50 21.74 8.73
C ARG A 285 -17.48 20.70 9.33
N ALA A 286 -17.65 19.56 8.67
CA ALA A 286 -18.49 18.50 9.17
C ALA A 286 -17.92 17.86 10.45
N LEU A 287 -16.62 17.67 10.53
CA LEU A 287 -15.93 17.19 11.73
C LEU A 287 -16.08 18.19 12.89
N TYR A 288 -15.93 19.48 12.63
CA TYR A 288 -16.16 20.51 13.64
C TYR A 288 -17.61 20.48 14.16
N ALA A 289 -18.60 20.29 13.26
CA ALA A 289 -20.00 20.13 13.66
C ALA A 289 -20.23 18.87 14.51
N ALA A 290 -19.57 17.75 14.20
CA ALA A 290 -19.63 16.53 15.01
C ALA A 290 -19.07 16.77 16.43
N LYS A 291 -17.91 17.41 16.55
CA LYS A 291 -17.33 17.80 17.84
C LYS A 291 -18.26 18.72 18.65
N SER A 292 -18.92 19.67 17.98
CA SER A 292 -19.83 20.63 18.60
C SER A 292 -21.16 20.00 19.05
N LYS A 293 -21.61 18.92 18.39
CA LYS A 293 -22.84 18.16 18.77
C LYS A 293 -22.64 17.22 19.97
N GLY A 294 -21.47 17.23 20.60
CA GLY A 294 -21.18 16.42 21.79
C GLY A 294 -20.20 15.28 21.54
N ARG A 295 -19.54 15.25 20.39
CA ARG A 295 -18.57 14.21 20.00
C ARG A 295 -19.20 12.83 19.80
N ASN A 296 -18.36 11.80 19.59
CA ASN A 296 -18.81 10.41 19.35
C ASN A 296 -19.93 10.30 18.31
N CYS A 297 -19.82 11.03 17.23
CA CYS A 297 -20.82 11.07 16.17
C CYS A 297 -20.23 11.45 14.83
N ALA A 298 -21.01 11.23 13.76
CA ALA A 298 -20.66 11.61 12.40
C ALA A 298 -21.62 12.66 11.85
N CYS A 299 -21.09 13.63 11.10
CA CYS A 299 -21.84 14.65 10.38
C CYS A 299 -21.48 14.61 8.89
N LEU A 300 -22.48 14.84 8.03
CA LEU A 300 -22.33 14.97 6.58
C LEU A 300 -22.23 16.47 6.24
N ALA A 301 -21.30 16.83 5.34
CA ALA A 301 -21.07 18.23 4.97
C ALA A 301 -22.29 18.86 4.27
N SER A 302 -22.98 18.10 3.41
CA SER A 302 -24.20 18.56 2.73
C SER A 302 -25.40 18.81 3.65
N ASP A 303 -25.38 18.29 4.88
CA ASP A 303 -26.45 18.57 5.89
C ASP A 303 -26.18 19.89 6.64
N LEU A 304 -25.04 20.52 6.43
CA LEU A 304 -24.67 21.78 7.08
C LEU A 304 -25.03 22.98 6.20
N PRO A 305 -25.29 24.14 6.80
CA PRO A 305 -25.48 25.34 6.03
C PRO A 305 -24.21 25.64 5.18
N PRO A 306 -24.38 26.26 3.99
CA PRO A 306 -23.25 26.62 3.16
C PRO A 306 -22.31 27.57 3.92
N PRO A 307 -20.99 27.52 3.61
CA PRO A 307 -20.05 28.44 4.22
C PRO A 307 -20.46 29.89 3.92
N PRO A 308 -20.19 30.86 4.82
CA PRO A 308 -20.43 32.25 4.51
C PRO A 308 -19.62 32.63 3.25
N PRO A 309 -20.15 33.54 2.41
CA PRO A 309 -19.40 34.02 1.25
C PRO A 309 -18.08 34.63 1.72
N ALA A 310 -17.00 34.35 0.96
CA ALA A 310 -15.64 34.84 1.23
C ALA A 310 -15.55 36.36 1.05
#